data_7b1dd648baa2d202053b6ca855cd8627
#
_entry.id   7b1dd648baa2d202053b6ca855cd8627
#
_cell.length_a   1.000
_cell.length_b   1.000
_cell.length_c   1.000
_cell.angle_alpha   90.00
_cell.angle_beta   90.00
_cell.angle_gamma   90.00
#
_symmetry.space_group_name_H-M   'P 1'
#
loop_
_entity.id
_entity.type
_entity.pdbx_description
1 polymer ?
#
loop_
_entity_poly.entity_id
_entity_poly.type
_entity_poly.pdbx_seq_one_letter_code
_entity_poly.pdbx_strand_id
1 'polypeptide(L)'
;MEGFFVLNTEKAQDLNVLTNAYSGLLATDSKGQLIPDVAEKWETTDGGKTWTFNLREGVKWVDVNGEVKADCIAQDWITGLEWVLNYHKNGTNNTSMPVDMIAGAAEYLEYTKNLCQ
;
A
#
# COMPACT_ATOMS: atom_id res chain seq x y z
N MET A 1 -18.73 10.10 6.14
CA MET A 1 -17.62 9.94 5.19
C MET A 1 -16.66 11.11 5.37
N GLU A 2 -15.43 10.85 5.77
CA GLU A 2 -14.47 11.92 6.12
C GLU A 2 -13.45 12.20 5.02
N GLY A 3 -13.46 11.43 3.95
CA GLY A 3 -12.60 11.62 2.80
C GLY A 3 -12.13 10.31 2.18
N PHE A 4 -11.65 10.38 0.95
CA PHE A 4 -11.21 9.23 0.17
C PHE A 4 -9.71 9.21 -0.10
N PHE A 5 -8.92 9.92 0.69
CA PHE A 5 -7.47 9.81 0.55
C PHE A 5 -6.99 8.50 1.18
N VAL A 6 -6.68 7.53 0.33
CA VAL A 6 -6.40 6.14 0.72
C VAL A 6 -5.27 5.97 1.75
N LEU A 7 -4.30 6.86 1.76
CA LEU A 7 -3.18 6.80 2.70
C LEU A 7 -3.51 7.40 4.08
N ASN A 8 -4.63 8.08 4.22
CA ASN A 8 -5.01 8.77 5.46
C ASN A 8 -6.19 8.14 6.17
N THR A 9 -7.10 7.49 5.45
CA THR A 9 -8.36 7.04 6.07
C THR A 9 -8.18 5.77 6.89
N GLU A 10 -8.85 5.73 8.04
CA GLU A 10 -9.01 4.55 8.89
C GLU A 10 -10.48 4.10 8.93
N LYS A 11 -11.37 4.81 8.27
CA LYS A 11 -12.80 4.54 8.32
C LYS A 11 -13.18 3.37 7.42
N ALA A 12 -13.85 2.37 7.99
CA ALA A 12 -14.29 1.19 7.24
C ALA A 12 -15.21 1.53 6.04
N GLN A 13 -16.06 2.55 6.18
CA GLN A 13 -16.92 2.99 5.09
C GLN A 13 -16.12 3.53 3.89
N ASP A 14 -15.07 4.31 4.16
CA ASP A 14 -14.21 4.88 3.13
C ASP A 14 -13.39 3.78 2.45
N LEU A 15 -12.83 2.85 3.23
CA LEU A 15 -12.09 1.69 2.71
C LEU A 15 -12.96 0.80 1.83
N ASN A 16 -14.21 0.55 2.21
CA ASN A 16 -15.14 -0.23 1.38
C ASN A 16 -15.41 0.39 0.00
N VAL A 17 -15.46 1.71 -0.08
CA VAL A 17 -15.58 2.42 -1.37
C VAL A 17 -14.26 2.35 -2.14
N LEU A 18 -13.14 2.61 -1.48
CA LEU A 18 -11.81 2.64 -2.10
C LEU A 18 -11.37 1.29 -2.66
N THR A 19 -11.79 0.16 -2.07
CA THR A 19 -11.50 -1.19 -2.59
C THR A 19 -12.08 -1.44 -3.99
N ASN A 20 -13.08 -0.67 -4.41
CA ASN A 20 -13.62 -0.74 -5.77
C ASN A 20 -12.88 0.15 -6.78
N ALA A 21 -12.04 1.07 -6.30
CA ALA A 21 -11.33 2.04 -7.14
C ALA A 21 -9.84 1.72 -7.32
N TYR A 22 -9.24 0.98 -6.39
CA TYR A 22 -7.81 0.66 -6.37
C TYR A 22 -7.55 -0.83 -6.44
N SER A 23 -6.52 -1.21 -7.20
CA SER A 23 -5.97 -2.56 -7.21
C SER A 23 -4.79 -2.66 -6.25
N GLY A 24 -4.73 -3.78 -5.50
CA GLY A 24 -3.58 -4.12 -4.67
C GLY A 24 -2.59 -5.02 -5.40
N LEU A 25 -1.57 -5.50 -4.67
CA LEU A 25 -0.66 -6.53 -5.18
C LEU A 25 -1.41 -7.81 -5.50
N LEU A 26 -2.32 -8.23 -4.62
CA LEU A 26 -3.15 -9.41 -4.74
C LEU A 26 -4.63 -9.02 -4.55
N ALA A 27 -5.52 -9.85 -5.07
CA ALA A 27 -6.95 -9.75 -4.86
C ALA A 27 -7.49 -11.03 -4.21
N THR A 28 -8.76 -11.05 -3.87
CA THR A 28 -9.46 -12.23 -3.39
C THR A 28 -10.63 -12.56 -4.30
N ASP A 29 -10.85 -13.85 -4.55
CA ASP A 29 -12.01 -14.31 -5.29
C ASP A 29 -13.27 -14.37 -4.41
N SER A 30 -14.39 -14.80 -4.98
CA SER A 30 -15.68 -14.96 -4.26
C SER A 30 -15.64 -16.02 -3.15
N LYS A 31 -14.61 -16.86 -3.12
CA LYS A 31 -14.39 -17.91 -2.11
C LYS A 31 -13.38 -17.48 -1.04
N GLY A 32 -12.84 -16.25 -1.12
CA GLY A 32 -11.83 -15.74 -0.20
C GLY A 32 -10.42 -16.24 -0.48
N GLN A 33 -10.17 -16.85 -1.64
CA GLN A 33 -8.82 -17.29 -2.03
C GLN A 33 -8.04 -16.14 -2.65
N LEU A 34 -6.73 -16.08 -2.36
CA LEU A 34 -5.83 -15.09 -2.96
C LEU A 34 -5.61 -15.39 -4.44
N ILE A 35 -5.81 -14.38 -5.26
CA ILE A 35 -5.58 -14.41 -6.70
C ILE A 35 -4.62 -13.30 -7.13
N PRO A 36 -3.91 -13.46 -8.28
CA PRO A 36 -3.07 -12.40 -8.82
C PRO A 36 -3.86 -11.13 -9.17
N ASP A 37 -3.26 -9.96 -8.91
CA ASP A 37 -3.75 -8.67 -9.37
C ASP A 37 -2.57 -7.90 -9.99
N VAL A 38 -2.08 -6.81 -9.40
CA VAL A 38 -0.88 -6.12 -9.91
C VAL A 38 0.35 -7.00 -9.85
N ALA A 39 0.50 -7.84 -8.82
CA ALA A 39 1.48 -8.93 -8.82
C ALA A 39 0.90 -10.16 -9.55
N GLU A 40 1.60 -10.64 -10.56
CA GLU A 40 1.23 -11.86 -11.28
C GLU A 40 1.62 -13.14 -10.54
N LYS A 41 2.68 -13.07 -9.73
CA LYS A 41 3.22 -14.18 -8.93
C LYS A 41 3.76 -13.66 -7.61
N TRP A 42 3.76 -14.52 -6.62
CA TRP A 42 4.41 -14.26 -5.34
C TRP A 42 4.96 -15.55 -4.75
N GLU A 43 6.00 -15.44 -3.95
CA GLU A 43 6.63 -16.55 -3.27
C GLU A 43 7.21 -16.12 -1.92
N THR A 44 7.40 -17.09 -1.04
CA THR A 44 8.07 -16.92 0.24
C THR A 44 9.09 -18.00 0.45
N THR A 45 10.26 -17.67 0.98
CA THR A 45 11.37 -18.60 1.20
C THR A 45 11.57 -18.98 2.66
N ASP A 46 11.16 -18.13 3.61
CA ASP A 46 11.52 -18.21 5.03
C ASP A 46 10.31 -18.49 5.93
N GLY A 47 9.38 -19.32 5.48
CA GLY A 47 8.17 -19.59 6.25
C GLY A 47 7.28 -18.37 6.45
N GLY A 48 7.27 -17.44 5.49
CA GLY A 48 6.43 -16.24 5.51
C GLY A 48 7.10 -14.97 6.04
N LYS A 49 8.42 -14.97 6.25
CA LYS A 49 9.15 -13.77 6.69
C LYS A 49 9.60 -12.88 5.52
N THR A 50 10.06 -13.49 4.44
CA THR A 50 10.49 -12.80 3.23
C THR A 50 9.55 -13.16 2.08
N TRP A 51 9.00 -12.15 1.43
CA TRP A 51 8.08 -12.28 0.31
C TRP A 51 8.62 -11.60 -0.92
N THR A 52 8.56 -12.30 -2.06
CA THR A 52 8.92 -11.75 -3.37
C THR A 52 7.67 -11.67 -4.23
N PHE A 53 7.38 -10.48 -4.75
CA PHE A 53 6.27 -10.22 -5.65
C PHE A 53 6.79 -9.86 -7.03
N ASN A 54 6.38 -10.60 -8.05
CA ASN A 54 6.66 -10.28 -9.44
C ASN A 54 5.51 -9.45 -9.99
N LEU A 55 5.77 -8.18 -10.31
CA LEU A 55 4.75 -7.29 -10.83
C LEU A 55 4.45 -7.59 -12.29
N ARG A 56 3.19 -7.48 -12.66
CA ARG A 56 2.72 -7.58 -14.03
C ARG A 56 3.25 -6.41 -14.85
N GLU A 57 3.72 -6.70 -16.06
CA GLU A 57 4.16 -5.66 -16.99
C GLU A 57 2.97 -4.87 -17.55
N GLY A 58 3.20 -3.60 -17.85
CA GLY A 58 2.22 -2.74 -18.52
C GLY A 58 1.08 -2.21 -17.65
N VAL A 59 1.14 -2.38 -16.33
CA VAL A 59 0.19 -1.77 -15.40
C VAL A 59 0.39 -0.26 -15.38
N LYS A 60 -0.70 0.50 -15.47
CA LYS A 60 -0.67 1.96 -15.56
C LYS A 60 -1.46 2.61 -14.43
N TRP A 61 -0.95 3.76 -13.96
CA TRP A 61 -1.74 4.70 -13.19
C TRP A 61 -2.66 5.48 -14.13
N VAL A 62 -3.95 5.50 -13.83
CA VAL A 62 -4.95 6.22 -14.62
C VAL A 62 -5.71 7.19 -13.72
N ASP A 63 -6.15 8.32 -14.29
CA ASP A 63 -7.00 9.26 -13.57
C ASP A 63 -8.49 8.91 -13.69
N VAL A 64 -9.35 9.76 -13.11
CA VAL A 64 -10.81 9.59 -13.14
C VAL A 64 -11.40 9.57 -14.55
N ASN A 65 -10.71 10.13 -15.54
CA ASN A 65 -11.13 10.14 -16.94
C ASN A 65 -10.59 8.94 -17.72
N GLY A 66 -9.79 8.07 -17.08
CA GLY A 66 -9.12 6.95 -17.72
C GLY A 66 -7.85 7.32 -18.48
N GLU A 67 -7.34 8.54 -18.28
CA GLU A 67 -6.07 8.96 -18.90
C GLU A 67 -4.88 8.35 -18.15
N VAL A 68 -3.95 7.80 -18.93
CA VAL A 68 -2.70 7.25 -18.39
C VAL A 68 -1.80 8.39 -17.90
N LYS A 69 -1.38 8.30 -16.63
CA LYS A 69 -0.49 9.29 -16.00
C LYS A 69 0.94 8.78 -15.85
N ALA A 70 1.14 7.52 -15.54
CA ALA A 70 2.46 6.91 -15.37
C ALA A 70 2.39 5.38 -15.45
N ASP A 71 3.56 4.75 -15.59
CA ASP A 71 3.70 3.32 -15.37
C ASP A 71 3.69 3.00 -13.87
N CYS A 72 3.02 1.92 -13.48
CA CYS A 72 3.07 1.41 -12.12
C CYS A 72 4.29 0.52 -11.94
N ILE A 73 5.22 0.92 -11.12
CA ILE A 73 6.50 0.24 -10.89
C ILE A 73 6.68 -0.10 -9.39
N ALA A 74 7.60 -1.00 -9.10
CA ALA A 74 7.89 -1.43 -7.72
C ALA A 74 8.23 -0.26 -6.78
N GLN A 75 8.90 0.77 -7.28
CA GLN A 75 9.24 1.97 -6.51
C GLN A 75 8.01 2.71 -5.98
N ASP A 76 6.86 2.64 -6.66
CA ASP A 76 5.63 3.30 -6.22
C ASP A 76 5.14 2.75 -4.89
N TRP A 77 5.30 1.44 -4.66
CA TRP A 77 4.96 0.78 -3.40
C TRP A 77 5.86 1.25 -2.25
N ILE A 78 7.15 1.38 -2.51
CA ILE A 78 8.13 1.89 -1.53
C ILE A 78 7.83 3.35 -1.20
N THR A 79 7.58 4.18 -2.20
CA THR A 79 7.23 5.59 -2.03
C THR A 79 5.97 5.76 -1.19
N GLY A 80 4.94 4.94 -1.43
CA GLY A 80 3.71 4.94 -0.64
C GLY A 80 3.93 4.56 0.83
N LEU A 81 4.73 3.52 1.07
CA LEU A 81 5.09 3.09 2.43
C LEU A 81 5.92 4.14 3.16
N GLU A 82 6.90 4.73 2.52
CA GLU A 82 7.70 5.82 3.10
C GLU A 82 6.83 7.01 3.48
N TRP A 83 5.84 7.36 2.64
CA TRP A 83 4.93 8.45 2.93
C TRP A 83 4.05 8.15 4.15
N VAL A 84 3.45 6.95 4.21
CA VAL A 84 2.59 6.52 5.32
C VAL A 84 3.34 6.47 6.64
N LEU A 85 4.57 5.97 6.63
CA LEU A 85 5.42 5.81 7.82
C LEU A 85 6.14 7.10 8.22
N ASN A 86 6.15 8.13 7.39
CA ASN A 86 6.78 9.40 7.74
C ASN A 86 5.84 10.25 8.58
N TYR A 87 6.22 10.47 9.85
CA TYR A 87 5.39 11.20 10.83
C TYR A 87 4.97 12.61 10.37
N HIS A 88 5.86 13.32 9.66
CA HIS A 88 5.60 14.70 9.22
C HIS A 88 4.83 14.79 7.91
N LYS A 89 4.91 13.76 7.05
CA LYS A 89 4.16 13.70 5.80
C LYS A 89 2.74 13.18 6.01
N ASN A 90 2.58 12.18 6.89
CA ASN A 90 1.29 11.58 7.20
C ASN A 90 0.68 12.22 8.45
N GLY A 91 -0.23 13.16 8.26
CA GLY A 91 -0.88 13.87 9.36
C GLY A 91 -1.94 13.09 10.15
N THR A 92 -2.20 11.83 9.84
CA THR A 92 -3.35 11.07 10.40
C THR A 92 -2.98 9.92 11.33
N ASN A 93 -1.72 9.61 11.53
CA ASN A 93 -1.27 8.46 12.33
C ASN A 93 -1.78 7.08 11.85
N ASN A 94 -2.31 6.96 10.63
CA ASN A 94 -2.73 5.69 10.06
C ASN A 94 -1.52 4.82 9.66
N THR A 95 -0.78 4.34 10.65
CA THR A 95 0.48 3.60 10.48
C THR A 95 0.44 2.20 11.08
N SER A 96 -0.66 1.82 11.75
CA SER A 96 -0.71 0.60 12.56
C SER A 96 -0.34 -0.66 11.77
N MET A 97 -0.93 -0.86 10.60
CA MET A 97 -0.68 -2.06 9.82
C MET A 97 0.77 -2.16 9.28
N PRO A 98 1.34 -1.13 8.62
CA PRO A 98 2.74 -1.18 8.21
C PRO A 98 3.73 -1.29 9.36
N VAL A 99 3.47 -0.61 10.47
CA VAL A 99 4.36 -0.62 11.65
C VAL A 99 4.46 -2.01 12.26
N ASP A 100 3.34 -2.73 12.36
CA ASP A 100 3.28 -4.02 13.03
C ASP A 100 3.74 -5.19 12.14
N MET A 101 3.69 -5.04 10.83
CA MET A 101 3.90 -6.15 9.89
C MET A 101 5.22 -6.09 9.11
N ILE A 102 5.80 -4.90 8.92
CA ILE A 102 6.97 -4.71 8.07
C ILE A 102 8.20 -4.46 8.94
N ALA A 103 9.24 -5.26 8.74
CA ALA A 103 10.52 -5.08 9.43
C ALA A 103 11.13 -3.70 9.14
N GLY A 104 11.57 -3.01 10.20
CA GLY A 104 12.13 -1.66 10.11
C GLY A 104 11.11 -0.52 10.06
N ALA A 105 9.81 -0.82 9.97
CA ALA A 105 8.77 0.20 9.89
C ALA A 105 8.64 1.03 11.17
N ALA A 106 8.68 0.38 12.33
CA ALA A 106 8.62 1.05 13.62
C ALA A 106 9.82 1.97 13.85
N GLU A 107 11.01 1.50 13.52
CA GLU A 107 12.26 2.27 13.64
C GLU A 107 12.24 3.49 12.71
N TYR A 108 11.75 3.34 11.48
CA TYR A 108 11.63 4.46 10.55
C TYR A 108 10.62 5.51 11.04
N LEU A 109 9.48 5.10 11.56
CA LEU A 109 8.48 6.00 12.14
C LEU A 109 9.07 6.80 13.31
N GLU A 110 9.73 6.13 14.26
CA GLU A 110 10.39 6.79 15.39
C GLU A 110 11.52 7.73 14.95
N TYR A 111 12.32 7.31 13.96
CA TYR A 111 13.36 8.16 13.38
C TYR A 111 12.75 9.46 12.82
N THR A 112 11.66 9.37 12.06
CA THR A 112 11.03 10.56 11.47
C THR A 112 10.37 11.46 12.51
N LYS A 113 9.84 10.93 13.62
CA LYS A 113 9.35 11.73 14.75
C LYS A 113 10.44 12.58 15.39
N ASN A 114 11.65 12.07 15.45
CA ASN A 114 12.77 12.72 16.12
C ASN A 114 13.53 13.71 15.24
N LEU A 115 13.23 13.80 13.94
CA LEU A 115 13.92 14.70 13.00
C LEU A 115 13.62 16.20 13.23
N CYS A 116 12.63 16.55 14.02
CA CYS A 116 12.18 17.93 14.26
C CYS A 116 12.34 18.41 15.72
N GLN A 117 13.26 17.83 16.44
CA GLN A 117 13.65 18.35 17.76
C GLN A 117 14.84 19.27 17.68
#